data_cc35c6a32fcc725279cd4878ef46b00e
#
_entry.id   cc35c6a32fcc725279cd4878ef46b00e
#
_cell.length_a   1.000
_cell.length_b   1.000
_cell.length_c   1.000
_cell.angle_alpha   90.00
_cell.angle_beta   90.00
_cell.angle_gamma   90.00
#
_symmetry.space_group_name_H-M   'P 1'
#
loop_
_entity.id
_entity.type
_entity.pdbx_description
1 polymer ?
#
loop_
_entity_poly.entity_id
_entity_poly.type
_entity_poly.pdbx_seq_one_letter_code
_entity_poly.pdbx_strand_id
1 'polypeptide(L)'
;EVIVPLNSFAATENAVMAVGAVPVFANIDSSFNMLPDEVDRLRTSKTKAVLPVCLYGSCMYIDAIHRIARKADIPVIVDAAQCFGIRSLISHCDLLALSFNPFKNIGSLGKSGAVLTLSPELARLARQYSYHGFAEGKKNIKAQNWGLNSRMDNLQAATLSVKLHHFENNAKKRCLLAARYHLLLSDLSHNIILPTETHQNTWHLFPILLCKGERDSLFAFAREKGVELDIYYPVLSHCGEHPLATGYSRREQFSDSEKIHSALLHLPLHNHMSLQEQNIVIEVLHDYFK
;
A
#
# COMPACT_ATOMS: atom_id res chain seq x y z
N GLU A 1 -12.46 -4.56 16.62
CA GLU A 1 -12.28 -4.93 15.20
C GLU A 1 -11.77 -3.73 14.42
N VAL A 2 -10.89 -3.97 13.44
CA VAL A 2 -10.41 -2.97 12.48
C VAL A 2 -10.54 -3.56 11.08
N ILE A 3 -11.26 -2.86 10.19
CA ILE A 3 -11.44 -3.31 8.80
C ILE A 3 -10.19 -2.96 8.00
N VAL A 4 -9.58 -3.97 7.34
CA VAL A 4 -8.33 -3.86 6.58
C VAL A 4 -8.47 -4.56 5.23
N PRO A 5 -7.75 -4.16 4.16
CA PRO A 5 -7.78 -4.88 2.89
C PRO A 5 -7.08 -6.24 3.00
N LEU A 6 -7.57 -7.19 2.22
CA LEU A 6 -7.12 -8.58 2.21
C LEU A 6 -5.69 -8.78 1.66
N ASN A 7 -5.24 -7.89 0.78
CA ASN A 7 -4.03 -8.02 -0.02
C ASN A 7 -2.87 -7.13 0.42
N SER A 8 -2.91 -6.60 1.64
CA SER A 8 -1.89 -5.67 2.12
C SER A 8 -0.57 -6.39 2.50
N PHE A 9 0.47 -5.59 2.71
CA PHE A 9 1.67 -6.05 3.40
C PHE A 9 1.35 -6.38 4.86
N ALA A 10 1.98 -7.41 5.39
CA ALA A 10 1.74 -7.90 6.76
C ALA A 10 1.84 -6.82 7.86
N ALA A 11 2.51 -5.70 7.61
CA ALA A 11 2.59 -4.60 8.59
C ALA A 11 1.22 -4.02 8.94
N THR A 12 0.27 -4.00 8.00
CA THR A 12 -1.08 -3.46 8.22
C THR A 12 -1.83 -4.28 9.26
N GLU A 13 -1.93 -5.58 9.07
CA GLU A 13 -2.59 -6.49 10.02
C GLU A 13 -1.81 -6.63 11.33
N ASN A 14 -0.47 -6.68 11.25
CA ASN A 14 0.39 -6.73 12.44
C ASN A 14 0.22 -5.50 13.34
N ALA A 15 0.03 -4.31 12.77
CA ALA A 15 -0.22 -3.10 13.56
C ALA A 15 -1.54 -3.18 14.33
N VAL A 16 -2.57 -3.77 13.72
CA VAL A 16 -3.87 -4.02 14.37
C VAL A 16 -3.72 -5.01 15.52
N MET A 17 -3.02 -6.11 15.27
CA MET A 17 -2.79 -7.13 16.31
C MET A 17 -1.92 -6.64 17.45
N ALA A 18 -0.92 -5.82 17.18
CA ALA A 18 0.00 -5.29 18.17
C ALA A 18 -0.70 -4.44 19.24
N VAL A 19 -1.87 -3.88 18.95
CA VAL A 19 -2.70 -3.13 19.91
C VAL A 19 -3.81 -4.00 20.52
N GLY A 20 -3.81 -5.31 20.28
CA GLY A 20 -4.81 -6.25 20.81
C GLY A 20 -6.16 -6.18 20.07
N ALA A 21 -6.22 -5.53 18.91
CA ALA A 21 -7.41 -5.50 18.07
C ALA A 21 -7.42 -6.67 17.07
N VAL A 22 -8.58 -6.92 16.46
CA VAL A 22 -8.79 -8.00 15.50
C VAL A 22 -8.94 -7.41 14.11
N PRO A 23 -8.07 -7.76 13.13
CA PRO A 23 -8.27 -7.35 11.75
C PRO A 23 -9.46 -8.09 11.14
N VAL A 24 -10.31 -7.35 10.41
CA VAL A 24 -11.45 -7.88 9.65
C VAL A 24 -11.16 -7.60 8.18
N PHE A 25 -10.97 -8.67 7.39
CA PHE A 25 -10.51 -8.53 6.01
C PHE A 25 -11.64 -8.14 5.07
N ALA A 26 -11.37 -7.13 4.25
CA ALA A 26 -12.24 -6.58 3.22
C ALA A 26 -11.80 -7.04 1.82
N ASN A 27 -12.77 -7.25 0.93
CA ASN A 27 -12.52 -7.54 -0.46
C ASN A 27 -11.88 -6.36 -1.20
N ILE A 28 -11.23 -6.70 -2.29
CA ILE A 28 -10.61 -5.77 -3.23
C ILE A 28 -11.20 -5.98 -4.63
N ASP A 29 -10.99 -5.01 -5.51
CA ASP A 29 -11.26 -5.13 -6.93
C ASP A 29 -9.98 -5.14 -7.77
N SER A 30 -10.14 -5.04 -9.10
CA SER A 30 -9.01 -4.98 -10.05
C SER A 30 -8.12 -3.74 -9.92
N SER A 31 -8.51 -2.75 -9.12
CA SER A 31 -7.64 -1.63 -8.72
C SER A 31 -6.71 -1.98 -7.56
N PHE A 32 -6.87 -3.17 -6.98
CA PHE A 32 -6.18 -3.67 -5.78
C PHE A 32 -6.46 -2.89 -4.50
N ASN A 33 -7.45 -2.01 -4.52
CA ASN A 33 -7.86 -1.24 -3.36
C ASN A 33 -9.09 -1.87 -2.70
N MET A 34 -9.24 -1.63 -1.39
CA MET A 34 -10.41 -2.04 -0.62
C MET A 34 -11.68 -1.39 -1.18
N LEU A 35 -12.72 -2.18 -1.40
CA LEU A 35 -14.00 -1.70 -1.87
C LEU A 35 -14.71 -0.86 -0.80
N PRO A 36 -15.28 0.32 -1.15
CA PRO A 36 -15.96 1.18 -0.17
C PRO A 36 -17.13 0.52 0.54
N ASP A 37 -17.92 -0.29 -0.17
CA ASP A 37 -19.11 -0.95 0.37
C ASP A 37 -18.79 -2.01 1.42
N GLU A 38 -17.54 -2.49 1.45
CA GLU A 38 -17.03 -3.41 2.47
C GLU A 38 -17.09 -2.81 3.87
N VAL A 39 -17.00 -1.48 3.99
CA VAL A 39 -17.11 -0.79 5.28
C VAL A 39 -18.48 -1.03 5.89
N ASP A 40 -19.55 -0.83 5.12
CA ASP A 40 -20.93 -1.06 5.60
C ASP A 40 -21.22 -2.56 5.78
N ARG A 41 -20.70 -3.42 4.91
CA ARG A 41 -20.90 -4.87 4.96
C ARG A 41 -20.25 -5.51 6.19
N LEU A 42 -19.04 -5.05 6.56
CA LEU A 42 -18.20 -5.68 7.59
C LEU A 42 -18.32 -5.03 8.96
N ARG A 43 -18.81 -3.78 9.04
CA ARG A 43 -18.90 -3.08 10.32
C ARG A 43 -19.85 -3.77 11.29
N THR A 44 -19.44 -3.81 12.56
CA THR A 44 -20.21 -4.28 13.70
C THR A 44 -20.16 -3.25 14.82
N SER A 45 -20.86 -3.49 15.94
CA SER A 45 -20.73 -2.67 17.16
C SER A 45 -19.31 -2.70 17.77
N LYS A 46 -18.45 -3.65 17.33
CA LYS A 46 -17.07 -3.79 17.78
C LYS A 46 -16.08 -3.06 16.88
N THR A 47 -16.48 -2.60 15.70
CA THR A 47 -15.60 -1.89 14.76
C THR A 47 -15.12 -0.58 15.37
N LYS A 48 -13.81 -0.38 15.46
CA LYS A 48 -13.15 0.77 16.06
C LYS A 48 -12.42 1.66 15.05
N ALA A 49 -12.07 1.11 13.88
CA ALA A 49 -11.44 1.87 12.82
C ALA A 49 -11.59 1.16 11.47
N VAL A 50 -11.41 1.90 10.39
CA VAL A 50 -11.15 1.39 9.04
C VAL A 50 -9.73 1.79 8.68
N LEU A 51 -8.93 0.82 8.17
CA LEU A 51 -7.53 1.03 7.82
C LEU A 51 -7.31 0.64 6.35
N PRO A 52 -7.75 1.48 5.39
CA PRO A 52 -7.48 1.26 3.97
C PRO A 52 -5.99 1.49 3.65
N VAL A 53 -5.51 0.80 2.62
CA VAL A 53 -4.13 0.89 2.15
C VAL A 53 -4.10 1.46 0.75
N CYS A 54 -3.26 2.46 0.51
CA CYS A 54 -2.97 3.01 -0.81
C CYS A 54 -1.97 2.08 -1.53
N LEU A 55 -2.42 0.88 -1.89
CA LEU A 55 -1.54 -0.17 -2.39
C LEU A 55 -1.02 0.14 -3.80
N TYR A 56 0.24 -0.22 -4.06
CA TYR A 56 0.98 0.01 -5.32
C TYR A 56 1.11 1.48 -5.71
N GLY A 57 0.61 2.38 -4.88
CA GLY A 57 0.61 3.82 -5.13
C GLY A 57 -0.74 4.38 -5.53
N SER A 58 -1.79 3.56 -5.58
CA SER A 58 -3.17 3.97 -5.87
C SER A 58 -3.94 4.32 -4.59
N CYS A 59 -4.69 5.42 -4.62
CA CYS A 59 -5.57 5.84 -3.52
C CYS A 59 -7.02 6.04 -3.99
N MET A 60 -7.46 5.21 -4.92
CA MET A 60 -8.70 5.38 -5.69
C MET A 60 -9.95 5.59 -4.82
N TYR A 61 -10.13 4.85 -3.74
CA TYR A 61 -11.39 4.83 -2.98
C TYR A 61 -11.32 5.51 -1.61
N ILE A 62 -10.22 6.16 -1.27
CA ILE A 62 -10.02 6.71 0.10
C ILE A 62 -11.11 7.73 0.46
N ASP A 63 -11.50 8.65 -0.45
CA ASP A 63 -12.58 9.60 -0.22
C ASP A 63 -13.94 8.90 0.02
N ALA A 64 -14.27 7.89 -0.78
CA ALA A 64 -15.52 7.14 -0.65
C ALA A 64 -15.56 6.36 0.69
N ILE A 65 -14.47 5.68 1.05
CA ILE A 65 -14.32 4.98 2.32
C ILE A 65 -14.47 5.95 3.49
N HIS A 66 -13.79 7.10 3.43
CA HIS A 66 -13.89 8.12 4.46
C HIS A 66 -15.32 8.63 4.63
N ARG A 67 -16.04 8.91 3.54
CA ARG A 67 -17.46 9.36 3.61
C ARG A 67 -18.38 8.33 4.26
N ILE A 68 -18.19 7.03 3.98
CA ILE A 68 -18.98 5.95 4.57
C ILE A 68 -18.63 5.81 6.06
N ALA A 69 -17.35 5.72 6.40
CA ALA A 69 -16.88 5.56 7.77
C ALA A 69 -17.33 6.73 8.66
N ARG A 70 -17.26 7.97 8.16
CA ARG A 70 -17.71 9.17 8.90
C ARG A 70 -19.21 9.18 9.20
N LYS A 71 -20.06 8.66 8.30
CA LYS A 71 -21.50 8.50 8.58
C LYS A 71 -21.78 7.54 9.73
N ALA A 72 -20.89 6.59 9.96
CA ALA A 72 -20.95 5.60 11.02
C ALA A 72 -20.15 5.99 12.27
N ASP A 73 -19.57 7.20 12.31
CA ASP A 73 -18.67 7.68 13.37
C ASP A 73 -17.47 6.75 13.62
N ILE A 74 -16.94 6.17 12.53
CA ILE A 74 -15.78 5.28 12.57
C ILE A 74 -14.56 6.03 12.04
N PRO A 75 -13.45 6.12 12.82
CA PRO A 75 -12.22 6.76 12.37
C PRO A 75 -11.55 6.01 11.23
N VAL A 76 -10.88 6.77 10.35
CA VAL A 76 -10.12 6.25 9.20
C VAL A 76 -8.63 6.49 9.41
N ILE A 77 -7.87 5.41 9.37
CA ILE A 77 -6.40 5.43 9.40
C ILE A 77 -5.92 4.98 8.03
N VAL A 78 -5.31 5.87 7.24
CA VAL A 78 -4.82 5.49 5.90
C VAL A 78 -3.38 5.02 5.98
N ASP A 79 -3.12 3.80 5.53
CA ASP A 79 -1.77 3.33 5.24
C ASP A 79 -1.34 3.83 3.85
N ALA A 80 -0.58 4.92 3.85
CA ALA A 80 -0.02 5.54 2.66
C ALA A 80 1.49 5.21 2.49
N ALA A 81 1.93 4.06 2.99
CA ALA A 81 3.32 3.63 2.91
C ALA A 81 3.87 3.57 1.47
N GLN A 82 3.00 3.54 0.47
CA GLN A 82 3.34 3.52 -0.96
C GLN A 82 2.85 4.78 -1.70
N CYS A 83 2.26 5.75 -0.99
CA CYS A 83 1.60 6.92 -1.59
C CYS A 83 2.16 8.26 -1.10
N PHE A 84 3.46 8.36 -0.85
CA PHE A 84 4.07 9.65 -0.49
C PHE A 84 3.91 10.66 -1.63
N GLY A 85 3.47 11.89 -1.28
CA GLY A 85 3.30 13.01 -2.21
C GLY A 85 1.86 13.34 -2.58
N ILE A 86 0.89 12.46 -2.32
CA ILE A 86 -0.54 12.74 -2.53
C ILE A 86 -1.09 13.53 -1.36
N ARG A 87 -1.05 14.87 -1.47
CA ARG A 87 -1.40 15.80 -0.39
C ARG A 87 -2.86 15.74 0.03
N SER A 88 -3.78 15.42 -0.90
CA SER A 88 -5.21 15.37 -0.63
C SER A 88 -5.61 14.26 0.36
N LEU A 89 -4.80 13.22 0.52
CA LEU A 89 -5.10 12.10 1.42
C LEU A 89 -5.37 12.52 2.86
N ILE A 90 -4.65 13.53 3.36
CA ILE A 90 -4.79 13.99 4.76
C ILE A 90 -6.19 14.55 5.08
N SER A 91 -6.92 15.01 4.06
CA SER A 91 -8.29 15.52 4.22
C SER A 91 -9.33 14.40 4.31
N HIS A 92 -8.94 13.16 4.03
CA HIS A 92 -9.80 12.00 3.97
C HIS A 92 -9.41 10.93 4.99
N CYS A 93 -8.76 11.33 6.09
CA CYS A 93 -8.42 10.43 7.19
C CYS A 93 -8.22 11.19 8.50
N ASP A 94 -8.29 10.46 9.61
CA ASP A 94 -7.92 10.97 10.94
C ASP A 94 -6.41 10.85 11.17
N LEU A 95 -5.80 9.78 10.65
CA LEU A 95 -4.36 9.52 10.66
C LEU A 95 -3.89 8.99 9.32
N LEU A 96 -2.72 9.46 8.88
CA LEU A 96 -2.04 9.02 7.66
C LEU A 96 -0.66 8.46 8.03
N ALA A 97 -0.43 7.18 7.76
CA ALA A 97 0.85 6.52 7.99
C ALA A 97 1.71 6.52 6.72
N LEU A 98 2.94 7.00 6.83
CA LEU A 98 3.94 7.03 5.76
C LEU A 98 5.10 6.11 6.11
N SER A 99 5.66 5.46 5.10
CA SER A 99 6.89 4.67 5.21
C SER A 99 8.02 5.30 4.42
N PHE A 100 9.18 5.36 5.04
CA PHE A 100 10.45 5.73 4.42
C PHE A 100 11.43 4.55 4.40
N ASN A 101 10.91 3.33 4.36
CA ASN A 101 11.74 2.15 4.10
C ASN A 101 12.55 2.37 2.81
N PRO A 102 13.82 1.89 2.71
CA PRO A 102 14.68 2.11 1.54
C PRO A 102 14.04 1.85 0.18
N PHE A 103 13.11 0.90 0.09
CA PHE A 103 12.42 0.52 -1.16
C PHE A 103 11.22 1.40 -1.51
N LYS A 104 10.86 2.39 -0.68
CA LYS A 104 9.71 3.29 -0.95
C LYS A 104 10.08 4.40 -1.93
N ASN A 105 9.07 5.05 -2.52
CA ASN A 105 9.25 6.14 -3.49
C ASN A 105 10.17 7.24 -2.97
N ILE A 106 10.18 7.45 -1.65
CA ILE A 106 11.19 8.21 -0.93
C ILE A 106 11.66 7.36 0.24
N GLY A 107 12.80 6.69 0.08
CA GLY A 107 13.38 5.82 1.10
C GLY A 107 14.56 6.46 1.82
N SER A 108 14.65 6.26 3.13
CA SER A 108 15.86 6.55 3.91
C SER A 108 16.91 5.44 3.74
N LEU A 109 17.99 5.46 4.50
CA LEU A 109 19.00 4.39 4.51
C LEU A 109 18.60 3.18 5.36
N GLY A 110 17.56 3.33 6.18
CA GLY A 110 17.07 2.29 7.07
C GLY A 110 15.57 2.41 7.31
N LYS A 111 15.07 1.73 8.32
CA LYS A 111 13.64 1.76 8.67
C LYS A 111 13.28 3.10 9.27
N SER A 112 12.28 3.76 8.71
CA SER A 112 11.71 5.01 9.23
C SER A 112 10.32 5.23 8.65
N GLY A 113 9.58 6.15 9.23
CA GLY A 113 8.22 6.51 8.81
C GLY A 113 7.76 7.78 9.48
N ALA A 114 6.56 8.21 9.14
CA ALA A 114 5.91 9.35 9.77
C ALA A 114 4.41 9.10 9.89
N VAL A 115 3.80 9.75 10.88
CA VAL A 115 2.35 9.83 11.04
C VAL A 115 1.94 11.29 10.86
N LEU A 116 0.95 11.52 10.01
CA LEU A 116 0.36 12.83 9.77
C LEU A 116 -1.09 12.86 10.24
N THR A 117 -1.52 14.00 10.76
CA THR A 117 -2.91 14.24 11.15
C THR A 117 -3.19 15.74 11.17
N LEU A 118 -4.45 16.12 10.93
CA LEU A 118 -4.93 17.49 11.11
C LEU A 118 -5.40 17.76 12.55
N SER A 119 -5.52 16.72 13.40
CA SER A 119 -5.88 16.86 14.82
C SER A 119 -4.65 17.14 15.68
N PRO A 120 -4.58 18.30 16.36
CA PRO A 120 -3.50 18.59 17.32
C PRO A 120 -3.43 17.58 18.45
N GLU A 121 -4.57 17.03 18.88
CA GLU A 121 -4.65 16.04 19.94
C GLU A 121 -4.04 14.71 19.51
N LEU A 122 -4.43 14.19 18.32
CA LEU A 122 -3.85 12.96 17.78
C LEU A 122 -2.36 13.12 17.51
N ALA A 123 -1.91 14.29 17.06
CA ALA A 123 -0.50 14.60 16.87
C ALA A 123 0.28 14.56 18.20
N ARG A 124 -0.30 15.12 19.26
CA ARG A 124 0.27 15.08 20.62
C ARG A 124 0.37 13.64 21.12
N LEU A 125 -0.70 12.87 20.99
CA LEU A 125 -0.72 11.46 21.40
C LEU A 125 0.30 10.63 20.62
N ALA A 126 0.37 10.77 19.29
CA ALA A 126 1.35 10.07 18.46
C ALA A 126 2.80 10.36 18.91
N ARG A 127 3.12 11.63 19.22
CA ARG A 127 4.44 12.00 19.77
C ARG A 127 4.70 11.34 21.12
N GLN A 128 3.72 11.29 22.00
CA GLN A 128 3.88 10.65 23.32
C GLN A 128 4.11 9.15 23.17
N TYR A 129 3.28 8.46 22.39
CA TYR A 129 3.44 7.01 22.14
C TYR A 129 4.75 6.66 21.43
N SER A 130 5.24 7.51 20.54
CA SER A 130 6.53 7.29 19.87
C SER A 130 7.75 7.53 20.77
N TYR A 131 7.57 8.11 21.95
CA TYR A 131 8.64 8.45 22.87
C TYR A 131 8.30 8.05 24.33
N HIS A 132 8.30 6.75 24.58
CA HIS A 132 8.15 6.14 25.91
C HIS A 132 6.89 6.58 26.69
N GLY A 133 5.89 7.18 26.08
CA GLY A 133 4.73 7.75 26.74
C GLY A 133 5.04 9.04 27.54
N PHE A 134 6.16 9.71 27.29
CA PHE A 134 6.56 10.91 28.02
C PHE A 134 5.73 12.14 27.63
N ALA A 135 5.51 13.01 28.63
CA ALA A 135 4.89 14.30 28.41
C ALA A 135 5.80 15.20 27.56
N GLU A 136 5.21 15.91 26.61
CA GLU A 136 5.92 16.81 25.71
C GLU A 136 6.67 17.90 26.52
N GLY A 137 7.95 18.12 26.20
CA GLY A 137 8.79 19.09 26.87
C GLY A 137 9.22 18.74 28.30
N LYS A 138 8.80 17.59 28.82
CA LYS A 138 9.14 17.17 30.21
C LYS A 138 9.98 15.90 30.21
N LYS A 139 11.23 16.00 30.63
CA LYS A 139 12.15 14.87 30.68
C LYS A 139 11.67 13.81 31.69
N ASN A 140 11.51 12.58 31.22
CA ASN A 140 11.19 11.39 32.02
C ASN A 140 9.85 11.45 32.81
N ILE A 141 8.94 12.38 32.47
CA ILE A 141 7.61 12.44 33.05
C ILE A 141 6.62 11.73 32.12
N LYS A 142 6.03 10.64 32.60
CA LYS A 142 5.04 9.87 31.84
C LYS A 142 3.71 10.62 31.78
N ALA A 143 3.15 10.74 30.57
CA ALA A 143 1.80 11.22 30.32
C ALA A 143 0.86 10.08 29.91
N GLN A 144 1.41 9.00 29.35
CA GLN A 144 0.71 7.77 29.00
C GLN A 144 1.27 6.59 29.80
N ASN A 145 0.48 5.55 29.97
CA ASN A 145 0.90 4.36 30.72
C ASN A 145 2.02 3.57 30.03
N TRP A 146 2.10 3.67 28.70
CA TRP A 146 3.11 3.00 27.88
C TRP A 146 3.44 3.83 26.63
N GLY A 147 4.53 3.47 25.95
CA GLY A 147 4.93 4.05 24.70
C GLY A 147 6.15 3.31 24.15
N LEU A 148 6.42 3.51 22.89
CA LEU A 148 7.52 2.90 22.16
C LEU A 148 8.73 3.84 22.13
N ASN A 149 9.89 3.32 21.75
CA ASN A 149 11.03 4.10 21.29
C ASN A 149 11.08 4.02 19.76
N SER A 150 10.29 4.85 19.09
CA SER A 150 10.08 4.77 17.65
C SER A 150 10.28 6.11 16.92
N ARG A 151 11.02 7.04 17.52
CA ARG A 151 11.40 8.28 16.85
C ARG A 151 12.42 7.99 15.73
N MET A 152 12.31 8.75 14.65
CA MET A 152 13.27 8.67 13.55
C MET A 152 14.66 9.13 14.00
N ASP A 153 15.69 8.37 13.66
CA ASP A 153 17.08 8.76 13.89
C ASP A 153 17.48 9.96 13.00
N ASN A 154 18.34 10.82 13.52
CA ASN A 154 18.82 12.01 12.80
C ASN A 154 19.51 11.65 11.47
N LEU A 155 20.20 10.52 11.39
CA LEU A 155 20.82 10.04 10.16
C LEU A 155 19.77 9.77 9.06
N GLN A 156 18.66 9.13 9.43
CA GLN A 156 17.56 8.88 8.50
C GLN A 156 16.89 10.20 8.08
N ALA A 157 16.67 11.12 9.01
CA ALA A 157 16.09 12.43 8.74
C ALA A 157 16.99 13.27 7.80
N ALA A 158 18.30 13.29 8.02
CA ALA A 158 19.26 13.96 7.16
C ALA A 158 19.25 13.42 5.72
N THR A 159 19.23 12.08 5.58
CA THR A 159 19.13 11.41 4.27
C THR A 159 17.83 11.79 3.55
N LEU A 160 16.70 11.76 4.26
CA LEU A 160 15.41 12.13 3.70
C LEU A 160 15.38 13.60 3.27
N SER A 161 15.98 14.51 4.05
CA SER A 161 16.08 15.93 3.69
C SER A 161 16.78 16.13 2.34
N VAL A 162 17.86 15.37 2.06
CA VAL A 162 18.53 15.40 0.75
C VAL A 162 17.62 14.82 -0.34
N LYS A 163 17.02 13.65 -0.11
CA LYS A 163 16.19 12.98 -1.11
C LYS A 163 14.91 13.74 -1.46
N LEU A 164 14.36 14.52 -0.53
CA LEU A 164 13.19 15.37 -0.76
C LEU A 164 13.41 16.39 -1.88
N HIS A 165 14.62 16.93 -2.02
CA HIS A 165 14.96 17.86 -3.13
C HIS A 165 14.83 17.22 -4.52
N HIS A 166 14.95 15.90 -4.60
CA HIS A 166 14.86 15.12 -5.84
C HIS A 166 13.51 14.43 -6.04
N PHE A 167 12.64 14.49 -5.04
CA PHE A 167 11.40 13.71 -5.03
C PHE A 167 10.49 14.00 -6.22
N GLU A 168 10.23 15.27 -6.53
CA GLU A 168 9.32 15.64 -7.62
C GLU A 168 9.82 15.16 -8.99
N ASN A 169 11.11 15.25 -9.25
CA ASN A 169 11.71 14.75 -10.48
C ASN A 169 11.59 13.22 -10.57
N ASN A 170 11.83 12.53 -9.48
CA ASN A 170 11.68 11.08 -9.40
C ASN A 170 10.23 10.64 -9.60
N ALA A 171 9.27 11.35 -9.00
CA ALA A 171 7.84 11.10 -9.17
C ALA A 171 7.42 11.31 -10.64
N LYS A 172 7.83 12.42 -11.27
CA LYS A 172 7.58 12.67 -12.70
C LYS A 172 8.13 11.55 -13.58
N LYS A 173 9.36 11.08 -13.30
CA LYS A 173 9.96 9.97 -14.05
C LYS A 173 9.16 8.69 -13.92
N ARG A 174 8.65 8.33 -12.73
CA ARG A 174 7.76 7.19 -12.54
C ARG A 174 6.48 7.33 -13.34
N CYS A 175 5.84 8.50 -13.34
CA CYS A 175 4.65 8.76 -14.14
C CYS A 175 4.91 8.58 -15.64
N LEU A 176 6.04 9.09 -16.15
CA LEU A 176 6.41 8.93 -17.57
C LEU A 176 6.62 7.47 -17.95
N LEU A 177 7.31 6.70 -17.10
CA LEU A 177 7.52 5.26 -17.34
C LEU A 177 6.19 4.49 -17.30
N ALA A 178 5.31 4.82 -16.34
CA ALA A 178 3.99 4.21 -16.26
C ALA A 178 3.14 4.53 -17.50
N ALA A 179 3.04 5.79 -17.91
CA ALA A 179 2.34 6.21 -19.12
C ALA A 179 2.88 5.50 -20.38
N ARG A 180 4.20 5.28 -20.43
CA ARG A 180 4.81 4.55 -21.53
C ARG A 180 4.44 3.07 -21.53
N TYR A 181 4.33 2.40 -20.37
CA TYR A 181 3.78 1.05 -20.29
C TYR A 181 2.34 1.01 -20.79
N HIS A 182 1.48 1.95 -20.36
CA HIS A 182 0.10 2.04 -20.85
C HIS A 182 0.03 2.17 -22.37
N LEU A 183 0.87 3.04 -22.96
CA LEU A 183 0.89 3.26 -24.41
C LEU A 183 1.35 2.02 -25.17
N LEU A 184 2.48 1.42 -24.76
CA LEU A 184 3.16 0.38 -25.53
C LEU A 184 2.67 -1.04 -25.24
N LEU A 185 1.82 -1.24 -24.24
CA LEU A 185 1.17 -2.52 -23.95
C LEU A 185 -0.35 -2.48 -24.23
N SER A 186 -0.86 -1.40 -24.82
CA SER A 186 -2.29 -1.21 -25.09
C SER A 186 -2.87 -2.25 -26.06
N ASP A 187 -2.07 -2.73 -26.98
CA ASP A 187 -2.41 -3.79 -27.95
C ASP A 187 -2.54 -5.18 -27.30
N LEU A 188 -1.96 -5.38 -26.12
CA LEU A 188 -2.11 -6.60 -25.31
C LEU A 188 -3.37 -6.63 -24.44
N SER A 189 -4.34 -5.74 -24.66
CA SER A 189 -5.58 -5.60 -23.84
C SER A 189 -6.44 -6.87 -23.77
N HIS A 190 -6.28 -7.81 -24.71
CA HIS A 190 -6.94 -9.13 -24.65
C HIS A 190 -6.20 -10.16 -23.79
N ASN A 191 -4.96 -9.86 -23.41
CA ASN A 191 -4.07 -10.74 -22.66
C ASN A 191 -3.85 -10.27 -21.23
N ILE A 192 -3.77 -8.95 -21.03
CA ILE A 192 -3.51 -8.32 -19.74
C ILE A 192 -4.44 -7.13 -19.49
N ILE A 193 -4.77 -6.90 -18.24
CA ILE A 193 -5.40 -5.66 -17.78
C ILE A 193 -4.29 -4.80 -17.14
N LEU A 194 -4.15 -3.59 -17.67
CA LEU A 194 -3.27 -2.57 -17.12
C LEU A 194 -3.94 -1.83 -15.94
N PRO A 195 -3.17 -1.31 -14.98
CA PRO A 195 -3.75 -0.56 -13.86
C PRO A 195 -4.46 0.70 -14.35
N THR A 196 -5.53 1.09 -13.65
CA THR A 196 -6.27 2.32 -14.00
C THR A 196 -5.37 3.55 -13.84
N GLU A 197 -5.27 4.37 -14.88
CA GLU A 197 -4.61 5.66 -14.79
C GLU A 197 -5.45 6.63 -13.95
N THR A 198 -4.88 7.09 -12.85
CA THR A 198 -5.47 8.15 -12.04
C THR A 198 -4.43 9.23 -11.76
N HIS A 199 -4.87 10.48 -11.65
CA HIS A 199 -4.00 11.59 -11.23
C HIS A 199 -3.50 11.44 -9.77
N GLN A 200 -4.04 10.49 -9.04
CA GLN A 200 -3.72 10.19 -7.65
C GLN A 200 -2.99 8.85 -7.52
N ASN A 201 -2.04 8.59 -8.41
CA ASN A 201 -1.19 7.40 -8.35
C ASN A 201 0.29 7.82 -8.27
N THR A 202 1.02 7.25 -7.33
CA THR A 202 2.46 7.50 -7.17
C THR A 202 3.32 6.50 -7.94
N TRP A 203 2.69 5.52 -8.55
CA TRP A 203 3.37 4.46 -9.29
C TRP A 203 4.51 3.82 -8.49
N HIS A 204 4.19 3.46 -7.25
CA HIS A 204 5.15 2.73 -6.42
C HIS A 204 5.52 1.40 -7.05
N LEU A 205 4.52 0.68 -7.54
CA LEU A 205 4.64 -0.53 -8.34
C LEU A 205 3.75 -0.39 -9.59
N PHE A 206 4.00 -1.23 -10.60
CA PHE A 206 3.18 -1.30 -11.80
C PHE A 206 2.54 -2.70 -11.91
N PRO A 207 1.35 -2.91 -11.30
CA PRO A 207 0.64 -4.18 -11.35
C PRO A 207 0.01 -4.40 -12.73
N ILE A 208 -0.05 -5.66 -13.16
CA ILE A 208 -0.86 -6.12 -14.29
C ILE A 208 -1.67 -7.34 -13.86
N LEU A 209 -2.83 -7.56 -14.49
CA LEU A 209 -3.59 -8.80 -14.34
C LEU A 209 -3.59 -9.56 -15.64
N LEU A 210 -3.31 -10.86 -15.59
CA LEU A 210 -3.43 -11.72 -16.74
C LEU A 210 -4.90 -12.07 -16.99
N CYS A 211 -5.36 -11.87 -18.24
CA CYS A 211 -6.66 -12.35 -18.73
C CYS A 211 -6.54 -13.72 -19.34
N LYS A 212 -5.38 -14.01 -19.94
CA LYS A 212 -5.05 -15.28 -20.61
C LYS A 212 -3.65 -15.72 -20.23
N GLY A 213 -3.42 -17.03 -20.31
CA GLY A 213 -2.16 -17.63 -19.92
C GLY A 213 -2.08 -17.88 -18.42
N GLU A 214 -0.99 -18.46 -18.01
CA GLU A 214 -0.72 -18.78 -16.61
C GLU A 214 0.33 -17.80 -16.05
N ARG A 215 0.04 -17.22 -14.88
CA ARG A 215 0.92 -16.27 -14.20
C ARG A 215 2.34 -16.82 -14.03
N ASP A 216 2.45 -18.05 -13.54
CA ASP A 216 3.73 -18.66 -13.23
C ASP A 216 4.51 -19.01 -14.52
N SER A 217 3.82 -19.28 -15.64
CA SER A 217 4.44 -19.47 -16.96
C SER A 217 5.05 -18.17 -17.48
N LEU A 218 4.32 -17.04 -17.42
CA LEU A 218 4.87 -15.73 -17.80
C LEU A 218 6.04 -15.33 -16.88
N PHE A 219 5.92 -15.62 -15.59
CA PHE A 219 6.97 -15.33 -14.61
C PHE A 219 8.28 -16.09 -14.94
N ALA A 220 8.18 -17.38 -15.27
CA ALA A 220 9.31 -18.20 -15.67
C ALA A 220 9.90 -17.73 -17.01
N PHE A 221 9.05 -17.49 -18.01
CA PHE A 221 9.47 -17.00 -19.33
C PHE A 221 10.23 -15.67 -19.24
N ALA A 222 9.69 -14.70 -18.51
CA ALA A 222 10.34 -13.40 -18.31
C ALA A 222 11.72 -13.55 -17.66
N ARG A 223 11.82 -14.40 -16.63
CA ARG A 223 13.07 -14.68 -15.95
C ARG A 223 14.13 -15.29 -16.88
N GLU A 224 13.76 -16.21 -17.76
CA GLU A 224 14.65 -16.79 -18.79
C GLU A 224 15.17 -15.72 -19.75
N LYS A 225 14.39 -14.68 -20.02
CA LYS A 225 14.75 -13.53 -20.84
C LYS A 225 15.49 -12.42 -20.07
N GLY A 226 15.81 -12.64 -18.78
CA GLY A 226 16.52 -11.67 -17.95
C GLY A 226 15.64 -10.53 -17.42
N VAL A 227 14.31 -10.68 -17.45
CA VAL A 227 13.36 -9.73 -16.87
C VAL A 227 12.84 -10.30 -15.56
N GLU A 228 13.04 -9.57 -14.46
CA GLU A 228 12.55 -9.92 -13.14
C GLU A 228 11.17 -9.30 -12.91
N LEU A 229 10.15 -10.15 -12.99
CA LEU A 229 8.79 -9.81 -12.54
C LEU A 229 8.67 -10.12 -11.04
N ASP A 230 7.64 -9.57 -10.38
CA ASP A 230 7.42 -9.84 -8.94
C ASP A 230 5.93 -10.00 -8.62
N ILE A 231 5.63 -10.51 -7.41
CA ILE A 231 4.27 -10.65 -6.88
C ILE A 231 4.20 -10.03 -5.49
N TYR A 232 3.56 -8.89 -5.36
CA TYR A 232 3.35 -8.20 -4.08
C TYR A 232 1.88 -8.28 -3.66
N TYR A 233 1.50 -9.17 -2.74
CA TYR A 233 2.37 -10.09 -2.00
C TYR A 233 1.97 -11.52 -2.35
N PRO A 234 2.86 -12.55 -2.26
CA PRO A 234 2.58 -13.89 -2.78
C PRO A 234 1.41 -14.60 -2.11
N VAL A 235 1.11 -14.24 -0.85
CA VAL A 235 0.06 -14.87 -0.04
C VAL A 235 -0.88 -13.80 0.49
N LEU A 236 -2.18 -14.01 0.29
CA LEU A 236 -3.22 -13.16 0.90
C LEU A 236 -3.30 -13.41 2.40
N SER A 237 -3.64 -12.37 3.16
CA SER A 237 -3.63 -12.40 4.63
C SER A 237 -4.47 -13.52 5.25
N HIS A 238 -5.61 -13.87 4.64
CA HIS A 238 -6.47 -14.97 5.12
C HIS A 238 -5.99 -16.38 4.75
N CYS A 239 -5.01 -16.48 3.84
CA CYS A 239 -4.43 -17.76 3.39
C CYS A 239 -3.13 -18.11 4.13
N GLY A 240 -2.62 -17.23 4.98
CA GLY A 240 -1.39 -17.47 5.74
C GLY A 240 -1.53 -18.55 6.82
N GLU A 241 -0.41 -19.14 7.21
CA GLU A 241 -0.34 -20.12 8.30
C GLU A 241 -0.31 -19.48 9.70
N HIS A 242 -0.88 -18.29 9.87
CA HIS A 242 -0.91 -17.61 11.15
C HIS A 242 -2.29 -17.74 11.84
N PRO A 243 -2.38 -17.54 13.17
CA PRO A 243 -3.60 -17.82 13.94
C PRO A 243 -4.85 -17.05 13.48
N LEU A 244 -4.70 -15.91 12.83
CA LEU A 244 -5.82 -15.14 12.28
C LEU A 244 -6.41 -15.81 11.04
N ALA A 245 -5.59 -16.39 10.17
CA ALA A 245 -6.05 -17.09 8.98
C ALA A 245 -6.93 -18.29 9.34
N THR A 246 -6.62 -18.99 10.43
CA THR A 246 -7.39 -20.15 10.91
C THR A 246 -8.78 -19.78 11.44
N GLY A 247 -9.00 -18.54 11.88
CA GLY A 247 -10.30 -18.01 12.31
C GLY A 247 -11.21 -17.57 11.15
N TYR A 248 -10.66 -17.39 9.95
CA TYR A 248 -11.38 -17.00 8.74
C TYR A 248 -11.72 -18.23 7.87
N SER A 249 -12.64 -19.05 8.35
CA SER A 249 -13.12 -20.26 7.61
C SER A 249 -14.03 -19.95 6.40
N ARG A 250 -14.26 -18.69 6.02
CA ARG A 250 -15.16 -18.28 4.95
C ARG A 250 -14.42 -18.01 3.65
N ARG A 251 -13.81 -19.03 3.05
CA ARG A 251 -13.17 -18.94 1.71
C ARG A 251 -14.10 -18.40 0.63
N GLU A 252 -15.39 -18.70 0.72
CA GLU A 252 -16.41 -18.23 -0.23
C GLU A 252 -16.57 -16.70 -0.28
N GLN A 253 -16.19 -15.99 0.78
CA GLN A 253 -16.28 -14.51 0.84
C GLN A 253 -15.22 -13.78 0.01
N PHE A 254 -14.13 -14.43 -0.35
CA PHE A 254 -12.96 -13.80 -0.97
C PHE A 254 -12.67 -14.31 -2.39
N SER A 255 -13.57 -15.10 -2.98
CA SER A 255 -13.33 -15.78 -4.26
C SER A 255 -12.91 -14.83 -5.39
N ASP A 256 -13.48 -13.64 -5.47
CA ASP A 256 -13.15 -12.68 -6.52
C ASP A 256 -11.79 -11.99 -6.24
N SER A 257 -11.51 -11.65 -4.99
CA SER A 257 -10.20 -11.16 -4.56
C SER A 257 -9.08 -12.20 -4.79
N GLU A 258 -9.37 -13.48 -4.54
CA GLU A 258 -8.45 -14.59 -4.81
C GLU A 258 -8.17 -14.76 -6.31
N LYS A 259 -9.20 -14.65 -7.17
CA LYS A 259 -9.04 -14.68 -8.63
C LYS A 259 -8.16 -13.52 -9.12
N ILE A 260 -8.43 -12.29 -8.65
CA ILE A 260 -7.62 -11.12 -8.95
C ILE A 260 -6.16 -11.36 -8.54
N HIS A 261 -5.96 -11.83 -7.31
CA HIS A 261 -4.63 -12.10 -6.80
C HIS A 261 -3.89 -13.21 -7.58
N SER A 262 -4.58 -14.26 -8.02
CA SER A 262 -3.98 -15.34 -8.79
C SER A 262 -3.49 -14.91 -10.17
N ALA A 263 -4.05 -13.83 -10.70
CA ALA A 263 -3.69 -13.25 -12.00
C ALA A 263 -2.66 -12.11 -11.92
N LEU A 264 -2.26 -11.71 -10.71
CA LEU A 264 -1.44 -10.53 -10.46
C LEU A 264 0.05 -10.77 -10.71
N LEU A 265 0.67 -9.87 -11.46
CA LEU A 265 2.11 -9.70 -11.60
C LEU A 265 2.48 -8.22 -11.53
N HIS A 266 3.74 -7.92 -11.24
CA HIS A 266 4.29 -6.56 -11.24
C HIS A 266 5.42 -6.44 -12.25
N LEU A 267 5.30 -5.44 -13.13
CA LEU A 267 6.38 -5.07 -14.04
C LEU A 267 7.42 -4.22 -13.31
N PRO A 268 8.70 -4.33 -13.68
CA PRO A 268 9.75 -3.46 -13.15
C PRO A 268 9.42 -1.98 -13.37
N LEU A 269 9.46 -1.19 -12.29
CA LEU A 269 9.27 0.26 -12.35
C LEU A 269 10.07 0.95 -11.24
N HIS A 270 11.13 1.66 -11.60
CA HIS A 270 11.94 2.42 -10.63
C HIS A 270 12.57 3.68 -11.24
N ASN A 271 12.98 4.62 -10.39
CA ASN A 271 13.48 5.94 -10.81
C ASN A 271 14.72 5.89 -11.71
N HIS A 272 15.52 4.84 -11.62
CA HIS A 272 16.76 4.68 -12.38
C HIS A 272 16.57 3.88 -13.67
N MET A 273 15.37 3.35 -13.92
CA MET A 273 15.06 2.59 -15.12
C MET A 273 15.25 3.46 -16.37
N SER A 274 16.04 2.95 -17.31
CA SER A 274 16.22 3.55 -18.64
C SER A 274 15.08 3.13 -19.59
N LEU A 275 14.92 3.87 -20.68
CA LEU A 275 13.97 3.50 -21.73
C LEU A 275 14.36 2.19 -22.43
N GLN A 276 15.65 1.88 -22.49
CA GLN A 276 16.15 0.62 -23.06
C GLN A 276 15.77 -0.57 -22.20
N GLU A 277 15.96 -0.50 -20.89
CA GLU A 277 15.52 -1.55 -19.96
C GLU A 277 13.99 -1.73 -20.00
N GLN A 278 13.24 -0.64 -20.11
CA GLN A 278 11.79 -0.72 -20.27
C GLN A 278 11.38 -1.38 -21.59
N ASN A 279 12.10 -1.13 -22.70
CA ASN A 279 11.85 -1.80 -23.99
C ASN A 279 12.00 -3.32 -23.86
N ILE A 280 13.04 -3.78 -23.18
CA ILE A 280 13.25 -5.23 -22.97
C ILE A 280 12.04 -5.85 -22.27
N VAL A 281 11.51 -5.20 -21.21
CA VAL A 281 10.30 -5.68 -20.52
C VAL A 281 9.11 -5.76 -21.47
N ILE A 282 8.89 -4.73 -22.30
CA ILE A 282 7.78 -4.65 -23.25
C ILE A 282 7.93 -5.75 -24.33
N GLU A 283 9.11 -5.92 -24.90
CA GLU A 283 9.41 -6.95 -25.89
C GLU A 283 9.17 -8.37 -25.34
N VAL A 284 9.58 -8.63 -24.12
CA VAL A 284 9.36 -9.93 -23.45
C VAL A 284 7.88 -10.23 -23.29
N LEU A 285 7.06 -9.24 -22.94
CA LEU A 285 5.60 -9.42 -22.86
C LEU A 285 4.99 -9.71 -24.24
N HIS A 286 5.36 -8.95 -25.27
CA HIS A 286 4.89 -9.21 -26.63
C HIS A 286 5.32 -10.60 -27.14
N ASP A 287 6.55 -11.03 -26.84
CA ASP A 287 7.03 -12.34 -27.26
C ASP A 287 6.29 -13.49 -26.58
N TYR A 288 5.89 -13.31 -25.31
CA TYR A 288 5.12 -14.33 -24.58
C TYR A 288 3.70 -14.50 -25.15
N PHE A 289 3.09 -13.43 -25.63
CA PHE A 289 1.68 -13.45 -26.08
C PHE A 289 1.52 -13.60 -27.60
N LYS A 290 2.60 -13.77 -28.38
CA LYS A 290 2.56 -14.16 -29.81
C LYS A 290 2.10 -15.59 -29.96
#